data_27705f91712d6e02725d12a045260d10
#
_entry.id   27705f91712d6e02725d12a045260d10
#
_cell.length_a   1.000
_cell.length_b   1.000
_cell.length_c   1.000
_cell.angle_alpha   90.00
_cell.angle_beta   90.00
_cell.angle_gamma   90.00
#
_symmetry.space_group_name_H-M   'P 1'
#
loop_
_entity.id
_entity.type
_entity.pdbx_description
1 polymer ?
#
loop_
_entity_poly.entity_id
_entity_poly.type
_entity_poly.pdbx_seq_one_letter_code
_entity_poly.pdbx_strand_id
1 'polypeptide(L)'
;MTIEYLAGNRLRGLSTDRANSGNMSASGGTETTNGTKTVHTFTGSGNFVVTGTNTDVEYLVIGGGGGGNGDGGGGAGAHRAGTGFTVTGQTYSITVGAGAAAGSGQTNRVVTNGSSSIFGSITAEGGGGGGRMNGNGNASGNTCDIGGGLNGSGGGGGGEWNGGACVGGTSGLYGYDGGDGMRISPAGAGGGGGGAGGLGGDAYPYQSKTHGGNGGIGLANSITGSAVTRAGGGGGGAWVTAGGSGGSGGGGAGSSGAGTSGTANTGSGGGGNWSGAAGGGGSGIVIISYVSGAAYTTNLLPNVQDGAVYYETDTNKSYVLSSNVWSEL
;
A
#
# COMPACT_ATOMS: atom_id res chain seq x y z
N MET A 1 5.24 45.39 4.13
CA MET A 1 5.46 46.53 3.19
C MET A 1 4.55 46.27 2.02
N THR A 2 3.91 47.27 1.47
CA THR A 2 3.00 47.08 0.33
C THR A 2 3.83 46.95 -0.94
N ILE A 3 3.43 46.04 -1.85
CA ILE A 3 4.08 45.93 -3.17
C ILE A 3 4.01 47.29 -3.86
N GLU A 4 5.15 47.75 -4.37
CA GLU A 4 5.27 49.02 -5.08
C GLU A 4 5.33 48.75 -6.57
N TYR A 5 4.38 49.34 -7.32
CA TYR A 5 4.35 49.28 -8.78
C TYR A 5 5.14 50.46 -9.35
N LEU A 6 6.21 50.14 -10.10
CA LEU A 6 7.10 51.10 -10.70
C LEU A 6 6.83 51.24 -12.21
N ALA A 7 7.27 52.36 -12.80
CA ALA A 7 7.17 52.55 -14.26
C ALA A 7 7.93 51.47 -15.03
N GLY A 8 7.45 51.10 -16.23
CA GLY A 8 8.13 50.16 -17.11
C GLY A 8 7.95 48.68 -16.67
N ASN A 9 6.79 48.30 -16.22
CA ASN A 9 6.45 46.93 -15.85
C ASN A 9 7.39 46.33 -14.78
N ARG A 10 7.76 47.16 -13.81
CA ARG A 10 8.63 46.77 -12.70
C ARG A 10 7.88 46.84 -11.37
N LEU A 11 8.22 45.93 -10.48
CA LEU A 11 7.66 45.84 -9.15
C LEU A 11 8.78 45.76 -8.11
N ARG A 12 8.50 46.20 -6.88
CA ARG A 12 9.40 46.07 -5.74
C ARG A 12 8.61 45.67 -4.49
N GLY A 13 9.15 44.76 -3.72
CA GLY A 13 8.54 44.28 -2.49
C GLY A 13 9.48 43.36 -1.73
N LEU A 14 8.96 42.68 -0.73
CA LEU A 14 9.71 41.66 0.01
C LEU A 14 9.62 40.29 -0.68
N SER A 15 10.58 39.42 -0.37
CA SER A 15 10.52 38.02 -0.80
C SER A 15 9.19 37.35 -0.43
N THR A 16 8.61 37.71 0.71
CA THR A 16 7.29 37.23 1.17
C THR A 16 6.13 37.76 0.31
N ASP A 17 6.24 38.93 -0.32
CA ASP A 17 5.18 39.46 -1.18
C ASP A 17 5.12 38.71 -2.52
N ARG A 18 6.26 38.29 -3.06
CA ARG A 18 6.38 37.40 -4.22
C ARG A 18 6.17 35.94 -3.82
N ALA A 19 6.67 35.54 -2.65
CA ALA A 19 6.65 34.19 -2.12
C ALA A 19 5.27 33.74 -1.60
N ASN A 20 4.23 34.59 -1.66
CA ASN A 20 2.85 34.09 -1.58
C ASN A 20 2.46 33.17 -2.76
N SER A 21 3.36 33.01 -3.72
CA SER A 21 3.42 31.93 -4.69
C SER A 21 4.42 30.85 -4.23
N GLY A 22 4.42 30.53 -2.95
CA GLY A 22 5.46 29.77 -2.28
C GLY A 22 5.56 28.34 -2.77
N ASN A 23 6.80 27.88 -2.89
CA ASN A 23 7.09 26.46 -2.97
C ASN A 23 6.36 25.71 -1.86
N MET A 24 5.64 24.67 -2.23
CA MET A 24 5.20 23.72 -1.22
C MET A 24 6.43 23.22 -0.46
N SER A 25 6.36 23.28 0.86
CA SER A 25 7.26 22.57 1.76
C SER A 25 6.42 21.68 2.65
N ALA A 26 6.94 20.53 2.98
CA ALA A 26 6.27 19.64 3.91
C ALA A 26 7.27 18.99 4.84
N SER A 27 6.78 18.48 5.96
CA SER A 27 7.56 17.69 6.91
C SER A 27 6.77 16.47 7.36
N GLY A 28 7.47 15.46 7.88
CA GLY A 28 6.89 14.22 8.37
C GLY A 28 7.35 12.99 7.59
N GLY A 29 7.34 11.84 8.28
CA GLY A 29 7.92 10.61 7.73
C GLY A 29 9.43 10.70 7.53
N THR A 30 9.97 9.77 6.73
CA THR A 30 11.37 9.83 6.28
C THR A 30 11.42 10.57 4.95
N GLU A 31 12.18 11.66 4.90
CA GLU A 31 12.33 12.49 3.70
C GLU A 31 13.54 12.04 2.87
N THR A 32 13.35 11.93 1.56
CA THR A 32 14.39 11.66 0.57
C THR A 32 14.15 12.47 -0.69
N THR A 33 15.15 12.58 -1.57
CA THR A 33 15.02 13.26 -2.85
C THR A 33 15.13 12.28 -4.00
N ASN A 34 14.33 12.50 -5.06
CA ASN A 34 14.38 11.78 -6.31
C ASN A 34 14.35 12.77 -7.47
N GLY A 35 15.51 13.14 -7.98
CA GLY A 35 15.65 14.22 -8.95
C GLY A 35 15.15 15.53 -8.36
N THR A 36 14.15 16.14 -8.99
CA THR A 36 13.50 17.38 -8.52
C THR A 36 12.37 17.14 -7.52
N LYS A 37 12.09 15.90 -7.15
CA LYS A 37 11.00 15.56 -6.22
C LYS A 37 11.51 15.35 -4.80
N THR A 38 10.75 15.84 -3.82
CA THR A 38 10.83 15.43 -2.42
C THR A 38 9.86 14.27 -2.18
N VAL A 39 10.31 13.24 -1.50
CA VAL A 39 9.56 12.02 -1.21
C VAL A 39 9.49 11.80 0.30
N HIS A 40 8.28 11.75 0.85
CA HIS A 40 8.01 11.45 2.25
C HIS A 40 7.50 10.02 2.38
N THR A 41 8.19 9.20 3.15
CA THR A 41 7.86 7.79 3.39
C THR A 41 7.44 7.58 4.84
N PHE A 42 6.22 7.09 5.04
CA PHE A 42 5.66 6.75 6.34
C PHE A 42 5.56 5.24 6.50
N THR A 43 6.38 4.67 7.38
CA THR A 43 6.34 3.27 7.79
C THR A 43 5.59 3.06 9.11
N GLY A 44 5.10 4.13 9.71
CA GLY A 44 4.24 4.20 10.89
C GLY A 44 3.34 5.42 10.78
N SER A 45 2.25 5.42 11.54
CA SER A 45 1.30 6.55 11.58
C SER A 45 1.98 7.82 12.09
N GLY A 46 1.55 8.98 11.58
CA GLY A 46 2.15 10.28 11.90
C GLY A 46 1.41 11.42 11.21
N ASN A 47 2.09 12.53 11.04
CA ASN A 47 1.55 13.71 10.39
C ASN A 47 2.38 14.10 9.18
N PHE A 48 1.72 14.45 8.08
CA PHE A 48 2.30 15.15 6.94
C PHE A 48 1.87 16.62 7.04
N VAL A 49 2.80 17.48 7.44
CA VAL A 49 2.53 18.90 7.67
C VAL A 49 2.95 19.68 6.44
N VAL A 50 1.97 20.26 5.75
CA VAL A 50 2.17 21.05 4.53
C VAL A 50 2.21 22.51 4.88
N THR A 51 3.22 23.24 4.37
CA THR A 51 3.35 24.70 4.44
C THR A 51 3.54 25.26 3.03
N GLY A 52 3.14 26.50 2.82
CA GLY A 52 3.22 27.15 1.50
C GLY A 52 1.93 27.01 0.70
N THR A 53 2.06 27.02 -0.63
CA THR A 53 0.89 27.03 -1.54
C THR A 53 0.34 25.63 -1.80
N ASN A 54 -0.92 25.61 -2.24
CA ASN A 54 -1.58 24.40 -2.68
C ASN A 54 -0.82 23.77 -3.85
N THR A 55 -0.61 22.47 -3.80
CA THR A 55 0.10 21.73 -4.83
C THR A 55 -0.50 20.33 -4.98
N ASP A 56 -0.41 19.81 -6.18
CA ASP A 56 -0.76 18.42 -6.45
C ASP A 56 0.42 17.50 -6.09
N VAL A 57 0.11 16.45 -5.36
CA VAL A 57 1.08 15.43 -4.99
C VAL A 57 0.79 14.10 -5.71
N GLU A 58 1.84 13.35 -5.92
CA GLU A 58 1.78 11.93 -6.26
C GLU A 58 1.76 11.13 -4.95
N TYR A 59 0.99 10.06 -4.90
CA TYR A 59 0.87 9.25 -3.70
C TYR A 59 0.90 7.75 -3.99
N LEU A 60 1.33 6.99 -2.99
CA LEU A 60 1.17 5.56 -2.87
C LEU A 60 0.70 5.24 -1.45
N VAL A 61 -0.47 4.66 -1.32
CA VAL A 61 -1.06 4.23 -0.05
C VAL A 61 -1.34 2.73 -0.13
N ILE A 62 -0.74 1.95 0.77
CA ILE A 62 -0.91 0.50 0.79
C ILE A 62 -1.40 0.09 2.17
N GLY A 63 -2.51 -0.64 2.24
CA GLY A 63 -3.06 -1.19 3.48
C GLY A 63 -2.18 -2.30 4.06
N GLY A 64 -2.42 -2.70 5.31
CA GLY A 64 -1.78 -3.86 5.91
C GLY A 64 -2.27 -5.16 5.26
N GLY A 65 -1.40 -6.16 5.13
CA GLY A 65 -1.73 -7.48 4.61
C GLY A 65 -2.49 -8.33 5.63
N GLY A 66 -3.28 -9.29 5.15
CA GLY A 66 -3.95 -10.28 5.96
C GLY A 66 -2.99 -11.32 6.51
N GLY A 67 -3.31 -11.91 7.66
CA GLY A 67 -2.55 -13.02 8.25
C GLY A 67 -2.84 -14.33 7.52
N GLY A 68 -1.85 -15.21 7.39
CA GLY A 68 -2.09 -16.60 7.10
C GLY A 68 -2.83 -17.27 8.26
N ASN A 69 -3.64 -18.28 7.99
CA ASN A 69 -4.37 -18.99 9.00
C ASN A 69 -4.63 -20.43 8.57
N GLY A 70 -4.22 -21.38 9.40
CA GLY A 70 -4.27 -22.76 8.97
C GLY A 70 -3.63 -22.90 7.59
N ASP A 71 -4.33 -23.53 6.66
CA ASP A 71 -3.76 -23.82 5.35
C ASP A 71 -3.72 -22.62 4.41
N GLY A 72 -4.67 -21.67 4.50
CA GLY A 72 -4.80 -20.55 3.58
C GLY A 72 -3.77 -19.46 3.79
N GLY A 73 -3.22 -18.91 2.70
CA GLY A 73 -2.38 -17.72 2.70
C GLY A 73 -3.19 -16.43 2.86
N GLY A 74 -2.64 -15.41 3.54
CA GLY A 74 -3.27 -14.10 3.66
C GLY A 74 -3.23 -13.29 2.36
N GLY A 75 -4.26 -12.50 2.08
CA GLY A 75 -4.32 -11.55 0.98
C GLY A 75 -3.51 -10.28 1.24
N ALA A 76 -3.09 -9.59 0.19
CA ALA A 76 -2.41 -8.31 0.30
C ALA A 76 -3.37 -7.17 0.60
N GLY A 77 -2.90 -6.12 1.27
CA GLY A 77 -3.60 -4.86 1.41
C GLY A 77 -3.81 -4.17 0.06
N ALA A 78 -4.85 -3.34 -0.03
CA ALA A 78 -5.15 -2.53 -1.19
C ALA A 78 -3.94 -1.67 -1.58
N HIS A 79 -3.61 -1.59 -2.88
CA HIS A 79 -2.54 -0.79 -3.40
C HIS A 79 -3.13 0.38 -4.20
N ARG A 80 -3.12 1.57 -3.61
CA ARG A 80 -3.67 2.77 -4.23
C ARG A 80 -2.57 3.76 -4.56
N ALA A 81 -2.34 3.97 -5.84
CA ALA A 81 -1.41 4.98 -6.35
C ALA A 81 -2.16 5.98 -7.23
N GLY A 82 -1.69 7.21 -7.26
CA GLY A 82 -2.27 8.25 -8.10
C GLY A 82 -1.46 9.54 -8.08
N THR A 83 -1.87 10.46 -8.94
CA THR A 83 -1.33 11.81 -9.08
C THR A 83 -2.47 12.81 -9.01
N GLY A 84 -2.16 14.10 -8.81
CA GLY A 84 -3.18 15.15 -8.81
C GLY A 84 -4.02 15.23 -7.53
N PHE A 85 -3.55 14.68 -6.41
CA PHE A 85 -4.19 14.93 -5.12
C PHE A 85 -3.72 16.27 -4.59
N THR A 86 -4.61 17.27 -4.65
CA THR A 86 -4.29 18.62 -4.20
C THR A 86 -4.18 18.68 -2.68
N VAL A 87 -3.02 19.07 -2.16
CA VAL A 87 -2.79 19.37 -0.75
C VAL A 87 -2.73 20.88 -0.52
N THR A 88 -3.18 21.31 0.65
CA THR A 88 -3.21 22.71 1.07
C THR A 88 -2.38 22.88 2.33
N GLY A 89 -2.04 24.11 2.70
CA GLY A 89 -1.26 24.43 3.90
C GLY A 89 -1.99 24.01 5.19
N GLN A 90 -1.88 22.75 5.56
CA GLN A 90 -2.45 22.13 6.77
C GLN A 90 -1.72 20.85 7.17
N THR A 91 -2.14 20.30 8.30
CA THR A 91 -1.67 18.98 8.74
C THR A 91 -2.61 17.89 8.27
N TYR A 92 -2.06 16.89 7.56
CA TYR A 92 -2.75 15.66 7.17
C TYR A 92 -2.31 14.53 8.10
N SER A 93 -3.25 13.96 8.84
CA SER A 93 -2.96 12.74 9.62
C SER A 93 -2.73 11.57 8.67
N ILE A 94 -1.62 10.88 8.85
CA ILE A 94 -1.29 9.65 8.13
C ILE A 94 -1.55 8.48 9.05
N THR A 95 -2.35 7.53 8.59
CA THR A 95 -2.50 6.22 9.23
C THR A 95 -1.79 5.18 8.39
N VAL A 96 -0.89 4.42 8.99
CA VAL A 96 -0.28 3.24 8.36
C VAL A 96 -0.90 2.00 8.98
N GLY A 97 -1.59 1.21 8.16
CA GLY A 97 -2.30 0.02 8.58
C GLY A 97 -1.34 -1.06 9.09
N ALA A 98 -1.64 -1.64 10.24
CA ALA A 98 -0.91 -2.80 10.73
C ALA A 98 -1.22 -4.02 9.87
N GLY A 99 -0.21 -4.88 9.65
CA GLY A 99 -0.45 -6.21 9.16
C GLY A 99 -1.21 -7.03 10.20
N ALA A 100 -2.00 -7.97 9.74
CA ALA A 100 -2.75 -8.86 10.62
C ALA A 100 -1.82 -9.75 11.46
N ALA A 101 -2.24 -10.08 12.64
CA ALA A 101 -1.57 -11.12 13.44
C ALA A 101 -1.62 -12.47 12.71
N ALA A 102 -0.63 -13.32 12.96
CA ALA A 102 -0.65 -14.70 12.52
C ALA A 102 -1.86 -15.44 13.14
N GLY A 103 -2.54 -16.25 12.32
CA GLY A 103 -3.54 -17.17 12.86
C GLY A 103 -2.89 -18.18 13.80
N SER A 104 -3.48 -18.40 14.95
CA SER A 104 -2.96 -19.34 15.94
C SER A 104 -3.43 -20.77 15.66
N GLY A 105 -2.65 -21.51 14.89
CA GLY A 105 -2.76 -22.98 14.78
C GLY A 105 -4.16 -23.56 14.53
N GLN A 106 -4.30 -24.86 14.67
CA GLN A 106 -5.53 -25.61 14.35
C GLN A 106 -6.73 -25.41 15.31
N THR A 107 -6.59 -24.66 16.38
CA THR A 107 -7.64 -24.56 17.41
C THR A 107 -8.40 -23.23 17.44
N ASN A 108 -7.87 -22.17 16.85
CA ASN A 108 -8.48 -20.85 16.92
C ASN A 108 -8.95 -20.36 15.53
N ARG A 109 -10.27 -20.11 15.39
CA ARG A 109 -10.95 -19.79 14.13
C ARG A 109 -10.90 -18.30 13.75
N VAL A 110 -10.00 -17.52 14.31
CA VAL A 110 -10.00 -16.08 14.04
C VAL A 110 -9.27 -15.80 12.72
N VAL A 111 -10.04 -15.50 11.70
CA VAL A 111 -9.52 -14.91 10.46
C VAL A 111 -9.15 -13.46 10.76
N THR A 112 -7.90 -13.08 10.51
CA THR A 112 -7.41 -11.75 10.82
C THR A 112 -7.09 -10.99 9.53
N ASN A 113 -7.88 -9.93 9.28
CA ASN A 113 -7.64 -9.01 8.19
C ASN A 113 -6.60 -7.95 8.59
N GLY A 114 -5.88 -7.44 7.60
CA GLY A 114 -5.03 -6.27 7.79
C GLY A 114 -5.83 -5.00 8.09
N SER A 115 -5.17 -3.99 8.59
CA SER A 115 -5.76 -2.68 8.86
C SER A 115 -5.58 -1.72 7.69
N SER A 116 -6.45 -0.72 7.59
CA SER A 116 -6.39 0.28 6.52
C SER A 116 -5.25 1.28 6.73
N SER A 117 -4.64 1.74 5.62
CA SER A 117 -3.80 2.93 5.58
C SER A 117 -4.58 4.11 5.00
N ILE A 118 -4.33 5.33 5.51
CA ILE A 118 -5.11 6.53 5.16
C ILE A 118 -4.19 7.73 4.93
N PHE A 119 -4.45 8.43 3.83
CA PHE A 119 -3.90 9.76 3.55
C PHE A 119 -5.02 10.68 3.02
N GLY A 120 -5.42 11.67 3.79
CA GLY A 120 -6.54 12.56 3.44
C GLY A 120 -7.84 11.77 3.21
N SER A 121 -8.41 11.89 2.01
CA SER A 121 -9.60 11.10 1.61
C SER A 121 -9.27 9.75 0.98
N ILE A 122 -7.99 9.39 0.87
CA ILE A 122 -7.53 8.15 0.25
C ILE A 122 -7.41 7.08 1.34
N THR A 123 -8.24 6.05 1.27
CA THR A 123 -8.18 4.88 2.15
C THR A 123 -7.76 3.66 1.33
N ALA A 124 -6.69 3.00 1.74
CA ALA A 124 -6.28 1.69 1.24
C ALA A 124 -6.59 0.65 2.32
N GLU A 125 -7.59 -0.17 2.09
CA GLU A 125 -8.05 -1.15 3.07
C GLU A 125 -7.07 -2.31 3.22
N GLY A 126 -7.19 -3.03 4.33
CA GLY A 126 -6.38 -4.21 4.59
C GLY A 126 -6.76 -5.41 3.74
N GLY A 127 -5.83 -6.33 3.57
CA GLY A 127 -6.05 -7.63 2.92
C GLY A 127 -6.79 -8.61 3.80
N GLY A 128 -7.49 -9.55 3.17
CA GLY A 128 -8.23 -10.61 3.83
C GLY A 128 -7.33 -11.67 4.45
N GLY A 129 -7.69 -12.19 5.61
CA GLY A 129 -6.98 -13.30 6.25
C GLY A 129 -7.19 -14.63 5.52
N GLY A 130 -6.22 -15.51 5.59
CA GLY A 130 -6.30 -16.87 5.02
C GLY A 130 -7.38 -17.73 5.70
N GLY A 131 -7.97 -18.60 4.91
CA GLY A 131 -8.96 -19.55 5.33
C GLY A 131 -8.33 -20.75 6.05
N ARG A 132 -9.17 -21.48 6.76
CA ARG A 132 -8.76 -22.64 7.53
C ARG A 132 -9.63 -23.86 7.22
N MET A 133 -9.01 -25.02 7.37
CA MET A 133 -9.72 -26.31 7.41
C MET A 133 -10.64 -26.41 8.64
N ASN A 134 -11.89 -26.79 8.46
CA ASN A 134 -12.80 -27.06 9.55
C ASN A 134 -12.53 -28.46 10.15
N GLY A 135 -11.90 -28.49 11.32
CA GLY A 135 -11.31 -29.69 11.94
C GLY A 135 -12.22 -30.55 12.79
N ASN A 136 -13.56 -30.44 12.73
CA ASN A 136 -14.48 -31.32 13.46
C ASN A 136 -15.43 -32.02 12.49
N GLY A 137 -15.20 -33.32 12.27
CA GLY A 137 -16.00 -34.21 11.45
C GLY A 137 -17.46 -34.42 11.88
N ASN A 138 -18.12 -33.42 12.44
CA ASN A 138 -19.50 -33.57 12.93
C ASN A 138 -20.35 -32.28 12.78
N ALA A 139 -20.06 -31.38 11.87
CA ALA A 139 -20.95 -30.27 11.61
C ALA A 139 -21.43 -30.33 10.15
N SER A 140 -22.70 -30.61 9.97
CA SER A 140 -23.45 -30.40 8.74
C SER A 140 -23.53 -28.90 8.43
N GLY A 141 -22.51 -28.39 7.76
CA GLY A 141 -22.39 -26.99 7.39
C GLY A 141 -20.92 -26.64 7.13
N ASN A 142 -20.44 -26.88 5.91
CA ASN A 142 -19.13 -26.50 5.44
C ASN A 142 -19.02 -24.97 5.41
N THR A 143 -18.62 -24.34 6.49
CA THR A 143 -18.28 -22.92 6.51
C THR A 143 -16.76 -22.81 6.48
N CYS A 144 -16.23 -22.52 5.30
CA CYS A 144 -14.88 -22.07 5.14
C CYS A 144 -14.80 -20.63 5.66
N ASP A 145 -14.20 -20.43 6.82
CA ASP A 145 -13.97 -19.09 7.35
C ASP A 145 -12.83 -18.44 6.51
N ILE A 146 -13.19 -17.58 5.57
CA ILE A 146 -12.26 -16.90 4.67
C ILE A 146 -12.39 -15.39 4.86
N GLY A 147 -11.28 -14.69 4.98
CA GLY A 147 -11.28 -13.23 4.99
C GLY A 147 -11.40 -12.70 3.57
N GLY A 148 -12.56 -12.10 3.22
CA GLY A 148 -12.64 -11.22 2.06
C GLY A 148 -11.91 -9.92 2.35
N GLY A 149 -11.11 -9.42 1.40
CA GLY A 149 -10.58 -8.07 1.45
C GLY A 149 -11.69 -7.08 1.08
N LEU A 150 -12.03 -6.12 1.92
CA LEU A 150 -13.10 -5.13 1.62
C LEU A 150 -12.82 -4.39 0.30
N ASN A 151 -11.62 -3.84 0.11
CA ASN A 151 -11.09 -3.33 -1.17
C ASN A 151 -9.64 -3.77 -1.40
N GLY A 152 -9.08 -4.59 -0.53
CA GLY A 152 -7.80 -5.28 -0.71
C GLY A 152 -7.99 -6.65 -1.35
N SER A 153 -6.95 -7.46 -1.35
CA SER A 153 -6.96 -8.81 -1.91
C SER A 153 -7.57 -9.82 -0.95
N GLY A 154 -8.25 -10.83 -1.48
CA GLY A 154 -8.83 -11.93 -0.72
C GLY A 154 -7.78 -12.89 -0.17
N GLY A 155 -8.07 -13.53 0.96
CA GLY A 155 -7.25 -14.63 1.50
C GLY A 155 -7.47 -15.93 0.73
N GLY A 156 -6.50 -16.84 0.74
CA GLY A 156 -6.62 -18.18 0.15
C GLY A 156 -7.54 -19.09 0.96
N GLY A 157 -8.25 -19.99 0.30
CA GLY A 157 -9.11 -21.00 0.91
C GLY A 157 -8.32 -22.07 1.67
N GLY A 158 -8.89 -22.64 2.73
CA GLY A 158 -8.30 -23.79 3.46
C GLY A 158 -8.64 -25.13 2.79
N GLY A 159 -7.86 -26.19 3.07
CA GLY A 159 -8.18 -27.55 2.65
C GLY A 159 -9.26 -28.18 3.56
N GLU A 160 -10.33 -28.75 2.98
CA GLU A 160 -11.41 -29.37 3.75
C GLU A 160 -11.16 -30.83 4.15
N TRP A 161 -11.62 -31.23 5.37
CA TRP A 161 -11.46 -32.62 5.88
C TRP A 161 -12.30 -33.65 5.12
N ASN A 162 -13.50 -33.31 4.62
CA ASN A 162 -14.46 -34.24 4.01
C ASN A 162 -14.49 -34.21 2.46
N GLY A 163 -13.41 -33.78 1.79
CA GLY A 163 -13.31 -33.86 0.32
C GLY A 163 -13.89 -32.68 -0.44
N GLY A 164 -14.22 -31.57 0.23
CA GLY A 164 -14.58 -30.29 -0.38
C GLY A 164 -13.36 -29.38 -0.59
N ALA A 165 -13.49 -28.38 -1.47
CA ALA A 165 -12.57 -27.28 -1.60
C ALA A 165 -13.15 -26.03 -0.95
N CYS A 166 -12.35 -25.32 -0.18
CA CYS A 166 -12.72 -23.98 0.27
C CYS A 166 -12.36 -22.97 -0.80
N VAL A 167 -13.36 -22.29 -1.31
CA VAL A 167 -13.17 -21.21 -2.30
C VAL A 167 -12.33 -20.09 -1.66
N GLY A 168 -11.43 -19.51 -2.43
CA GLY A 168 -10.65 -18.34 -2.01
C GLY A 168 -11.53 -17.13 -1.71
N GLY A 169 -11.06 -16.24 -0.85
CA GLY A 169 -11.75 -15.00 -0.50
C GLY A 169 -11.79 -14.04 -1.69
N THR A 170 -12.92 -13.33 -1.84
CA THR A 170 -13.08 -12.32 -2.88
C THR A 170 -12.31 -11.05 -2.56
N SER A 171 -11.84 -10.38 -3.59
CA SER A 171 -11.17 -9.09 -3.53
C SER A 171 -12.15 -7.92 -3.72
N GLY A 172 -11.65 -6.71 -3.44
CA GLY A 172 -12.27 -5.47 -3.88
C GLY A 172 -11.55 -4.85 -5.08
N LEU A 173 -11.75 -3.56 -5.28
CA LEU A 173 -11.28 -2.81 -6.45
C LEU A 173 -9.74 -2.72 -6.59
N TYR A 174 -9.00 -2.91 -5.52
CA TYR A 174 -7.54 -2.68 -5.48
C TYR A 174 -6.76 -3.93 -5.09
N GLY A 175 -7.25 -5.08 -5.50
CA GLY A 175 -6.64 -6.37 -5.24
C GLY A 175 -7.22 -7.46 -6.12
N TYR A 176 -6.79 -8.70 -5.89
CA TYR A 176 -7.26 -9.89 -6.58
C TYR A 176 -7.70 -10.96 -5.59
N ASP A 177 -8.54 -11.89 -6.07
CA ASP A 177 -9.07 -12.97 -5.26
C ASP A 177 -7.96 -13.93 -4.81
N GLY A 178 -8.19 -14.58 -3.67
CA GLY A 178 -7.38 -15.71 -3.24
C GLY A 178 -7.70 -16.97 -4.03
N GLY A 179 -6.76 -17.91 -4.07
CA GLY A 179 -6.93 -19.22 -4.68
C GLY A 179 -7.70 -20.20 -3.78
N ASP A 180 -8.24 -21.23 -4.38
CA ASP A 180 -8.98 -22.27 -3.69
C ASP A 180 -8.09 -23.25 -2.94
N GLY A 181 -8.56 -23.72 -1.80
CA GLY A 181 -7.95 -24.83 -1.08
C GLY A 181 -8.36 -26.18 -1.68
N MET A 182 -7.59 -27.24 -1.43
CA MET A 182 -7.85 -28.59 -1.93
C MET A 182 -7.60 -29.66 -0.88
N ARG A 183 -8.33 -30.77 -0.98
CA ARG A 183 -8.02 -31.99 -0.25
C ARG A 183 -8.08 -33.23 -1.13
N ILE A 184 -7.05 -34.05 -0.98
CA ILE A 184 -7.06 -35.46 -1.42
C ILE A 184 -6.74 -36.27 -0.18
N SER A 185 -7.75 -37.00 0.34
CA SER A 185 -7.60 -37.80 1.58
C SER A 185 -6.37 -38.72 1.52
N PRO A 186 -5.49 -38.72 2.55
CA PRO A 186 -5.60 -37.96 3.81
C PRO A 186 -5.00 -36.53 3.78
N ALA A 187 -4.43 -36.06 2.66
CA ALA A 187 -3.68 -34.82 2.54
C ALA A 187 -4.56 -33.59 2.19
N GLY A 188 -4.30 -32.44 2.80
CA GLY A 188 -4.93 -31.17 2.49
C GLY A 188 -3.91 -30.08 2.19
N ALA A 189 -4.28 -29.06 1.45
CA ALA A 189 -3.50 -27.86 1.22
C ALA A 189 -4.42 -26.65 1.00
N GLY A 190 -3.94 -25.48 1.40
CA GLY A 190 -4.63 -24.22 1.20
C GLY A 190 -4.23 -23.52 -0.06
N GLY A 191 -5.12 -22.68 -0.59
CA GLY A 191 -4.84 -21.72 -1.66
C GLY A 191 -3.95 -20.60 -1.18
N GLY A 192 -3.29 -19.93 -2.11
CA GLY A 192 -2.54 -18.70 -1.87
C GLY A 192 -3.47 -17.50 -1.76
N GLY A 193 -3.12 -16.49 -0.97
CA GLY A 193 -3.83 -15.21 -0.93
C GLY A 193 -3.60 -14.41 -2.21
N GLY A 194 -4.57 -13.58 -2.62
CA GLY A 194 -4.43 -12.66 -3.74
C GLY A 194 -3.38 -11.59 -3.47
N GLY A 195 -2.74 -11.11 -4.52
CA GLY A 195 -1.83 -9.96 -4.50
C GLY A 195 -2.46 -8.74 -5.16
N ALA A 196 -1.83 -7.57 -5.05
CA ALA A 196 -2.32 -6.37 -5.71
C ALA A 196 -2.18 -6.42 -7.25
N GLY A 197 -1.35 -7.31 -7.78
CA GLY A 197 -1.08 -7.46 -9.21
C GLY A 197 -1.58 -8.77 -9.81
N GLY A 198 -2.13 -9.70 -9.01
CA GLY A 198 -2.62 -10.97 -9.54
C GLY A 198 -3.30 -11.87 -8.53
N LEU A 199 -4.06 -12.82 -9.03
CA LEU A 199 -4.78 -13.83 -8.26
C LEU A 199 -3.84 -14.69 -7.42
N GLY A 200 -4.34 -15.14 -6.29
CA GLY A 200 -3.75 -16.26 -5.56
C GLY A 200 -3.91 -17.56 -6.34
N GLY A 201 -2.92 -18.43 -6.27
CA GLY A 201 -2.97 -19.74 -6.91
C GLY A 201 -3.77 -20.73 -6.08
N ASP A 202 -4.50 -21.61 -6.77
CA ASP A 202 -5.19 -22.72 -6.14
C ASP A 202 -4.20 -23.75 -5.59
N ALA A 203 -4.59 -24.45 -4.53
CA ALA A 203 -3.94 -25.69 -4.16
C ALA A 203 -4.13 -26.74 -5.27
N TYR A 204 -3.12 -27.57 -5.50
CA TYR A 204 -3.16 -28.53 -6.60
C TYR A 204 -2.62 -29.92 -6.21
N PRO A 205 -3.10 -31.00 -6.90
CA PRO A 205 -2.65 -32.36 -6.65
C PRO A 205 -1.27 -32.61 -7.30
N TYR A 206 -0.40 -33.34 -6.58
CA TYR A 206 0.85 -33.83 -7.13
C TYR A 206 1.21 -35.19 -6.53
N GLN A 207 1.30 -36.24 -7.36
CA GLN A 207 1.69 -37.61 -6.95
C GLN A 207 0.97 -38.11 -5.69
N SER A 208 -0.35 -38.08 -5.66
CA SER A 208 -1.20 -38.46 -4.53
C SER A 208 -1.03 -37.60 -3.26
N LYS A 209 -0.46 -36.41 -3.39
CA LYS A 209 -0.30 -35.40 -2.35
C LYS A 209 -0.90 -34.08 -2.82
N THR A 210 -1.00 -33.11 -1.93
CA THR A 210 -1.50 -31.78 -2.23
C THR A 210 -0.42 -30.74 -1.98
N HIS A 211 -0.24 -29.79 -2.89
CA HIS A 211 0.65 -28.64 -2.74
C HIS A 211 -0.16 -27.39 -2.44
N GLY A 212 0.37 -26.52 -1.57
CA GLY A 212 -0.22 -25.20 -1.33
C GLY A 212 -0.15 -24.31 -2.56
N GLY A 213 -1.19 -23.51 -2.77
CA GLY A 213 -1.24 -22.51 -3.82
C GLY A 213 -0.24 -21.38 -3.59
N ASN A 214 0.35 -20.85 -4.65
CA ASN A 214 1.27 -19.71 -4.56
C ASN A 214 0.49 -18.42 -4.27
N GLY A 215 1.10 -17.50 -3.53
CA GLY A 215 0.56 -16.16 -3.36
C GLY A 215 0.55 -15.37 -4.66
N GLY A 216 -0.47 -14.54 -4.86
CA GLY A 216 -0.61 -13.63 -5.99
C GLY A 216 0.51 -12.59 -6.01
N ILE A 217 0.92 -12.19 -7.21
CA ILE A 217 1.99 -11.21 -7.39
C ILE A 217 1.58 -9.83 -6.89
N GLY A 218 2.54 -9.06 -6.39
CA GLY A 218 2.36 -7.66 -6.04
C GLY A 218 2.41 -6.74 -7.25
N LEU A 219 2.24 -5.45 -7.00
CA LEU A 219 2.25 -4.39 -8.01
C LEU A 219 3.48 -3.50 -7.83
N ALA A 220 4.16 -3.20 -8.94
CA ALA A 220 5.32 -2.32 -8.95
C ALA A 220 4.90 -0.84 -9.03
N ASN A 221 5.62 0.01 -8.30
CA ASN A 221 5.44 1.47 -8.34
C ASN A 221 6.80 2.16 -8.23
N SER A 222 6.99 3.27 -8.98
CA SER A 222 8.27 3.98 -9.09
C SER A 222 8.30 5.32 -8.34
N ILE A 223 7.38 5.59 -7.44
CA ILE A 223 7.29 6.88 -6.70
C ILE A 223 8.59 7.25 -5.96
N THR A 224 9.39 6.27 -5.58
CA THR A 224 10.70 6.46 -4.91
C THR A 224 11.89 6.58 -5.87
N GLY A 225 11.63 6.62 -7.19
CA GLY A 225 12.67 6.76 -8.23
C GLY A 225 13.02 5.47 -8.96
N SER A 226 12.83 4.32 -8.34
CA SER A 226 12.97 3.01 -8.98
C SER A 226 11.73 2.16 -8.73
N ALA A 227 11.46 1.22 -9.62
CA ALA A 227 10.33 0.31 -9.49
C ALA A 227 10.52 -0.63 -8.29
N VAL A 228 9.61 -0.54 -7.32
CA VAL A 228 9.58 -1.42 -6.14
C VAL A 228 8.24 -2.15 -6.13
N THR A 229 8.28 -3.48 -6.18
CA THR A 229 7.08 -4.33 -6.09
C THR A 229 6.68 -4.49 -4.63
N ARG A 230 5.37 -4.28 -4.33
CA ARG A 230 4.78 -4.41 -3.00
C ARG A 230 3.43 -5.11 -3.07
N ALA A 231 2.87 -5.44 -1.93
CA ALA A 231 1.53 -6.03 -1.80
C ALA A 231 1.40 -7.40 -2.52
N GLY A 232 2.33 -8.32 -2.30
CA GLY A 232 2.22 -9.72 -2.71
C GLY A 232 1.36 -10.53 -1.73
N GLY A 233 0.59 -11.51 -2.22
CA GLY A 233 -0.19 -12.42 -1.39
C GLY A 233 0.68 -13.49 -0.69
N GLY A 234 0.20 -14.06 0.40
CA GLY A 234 0.85 -15.18 1.08
C GLY A 234 0.62 -16.51 0.39
N GLY A 235 1.58 -17.43 0.43
CA GLY A 235 1.41 -18.81 -0.07
C GLY A 235 0.57 -19.67 0.87
N GLY A 236 -0.16 -20.64 0.34
CA GLY A 236 -0.92 -21.63 1.11
C GLY A 236 -0.05 -22.68 1.78
N GLY A 237 -0.44 -23.18 2.94
CA GLY A 237 0.20 -24.31 3.63
C GLY A 237 -0.17 -25.66 3.01
N ALA A 238 0.56 -26.71 3.36
CA ALA A 238 0.26 -28.08 2.92
C ALA A 238 0.68 -29.13 3.96
N TRP A 239 -0.08 -30.25 4.06
CA TRP A 239 0.21 -31.26 5.10
C TRP A 239 1.54 -31.99 4.94
N VAL A 240 1.83 -32.54 3.78
CA VAL A 240 2.96 -33.47 3.57
C VAL A 240 3.92 -33.05 2.48
N THR A 241 3.71 -31.84 1.91
CA THR A 241 4.53 -31.32 0.80
C THR A 241 4.97 -29.89 1.10
N ALA A 242 5.63 -29.28 0.15
CA ALA A 242 5.95 -27.85 0.25
C ALA A 242 4.67 -27.04 0.20
N GLY A 243 4.57 -26.04 1.07
CA GLY A 243 3.60 -24.96 0.93
C GLY A 243 3.87 -24.16 -0.33
N GLY A 244 2.92 -23.32 -0.71
CA GLY A 244 3.05 -22.37 -1.81
C GLY A 244 4.09 -21.28 -1.49
N SER A 245 4.77 -20.79 -2.52
CA SER A 245 5.63 -19.63 -2.39
C SER A 245 4.81 -18.37 -2.13
N GLY A 246 5.36 -17.42 -1.38
CA GLY A 246 4.78 -16.08 -1.28
C GLY A 246 4.89 -15.34 -2.61
N GLY A 247 3.91 -14.48 -2.90
CA GLY A 247 3.90 -13.62 -4.07
C GLY A 247 5.02 -12.58 -4.05
N SER A 248 5.53 -12.22 -5.23
CA SER A 248 6.49 -11.14 -5.36
C SER A 248 5.95 -9.85 -4.74
N GLY A 249 6.82 -9.06 -4.12
CA GLY A 249 6.43 -7.86 -3.39
C GLY A 249 6.27 -8.08 -1.89
N GLY A 250 6.82 -9.20 -1.36
CA GLY A 250 7.00 -9.43 0.06
C GLY A 250 6.03 -10.44 0.68
N GLY A 251 5.29 -11.23 -0.10
CA GLY A 251 4.39 -12.26 0.40
C GLY A 251 5.12 -13.32 1.22
N GLY A 252 4.54 -13.76 2.33
CA GLY A 252 5.05 -14.85 3.16
C GLY A 252 4.83 -16.21 2.52
N ALA A 253 5.80 -17.11 2.58
CA ALA A 253 5.66 -18.47 2.07
C ALA A 253 4.84 -19.35 3.00
N GLY A 254 3.99 -20.21 2.43
CA GLY A 254 3.31 -21.27 3.15
C GLY A 254 4.25 -22.42 3.48
N SER A 255 3.83 -23.28 4.42
CA SER A 255 4.65 -24.37 4.91
C SER A 255 3.82 -25.55 5.42
N SER A 256 4.42 -26.72 5.50
CA SER A 256 3.88 -27.85 6.27
C SER A 256 4.11 -27.67 7.78
N GLY A 257 5.08 -26.86 8.16
CA GLY A 257 5.40 -26.43 9.52
C GLY A 257 4.90 -25.01 9.74
N ALA A 258 5.79 -24.11 10.11
CA ALA A 258 5.47 -22.70 10.31
C ALA A 258 5.48 -21.92 8.99
N GLY A 259 4.43 -21.16 8.72
CA GLY A 259 4.38 -20.19 7.63
C GLY A 259 5.22 -18.93 7.94
N THR A 260 5.67 -18.23 6.91
CA THR A 260 6.44 -17.00 7.07
C THR A 260 5.56 -15.77 7.01
N SER A 261 5.92 -14.74 7.77
CA SER A 261 5.19 -13.47 7.73
C SER A 261 5.44 -12.70 6.43
N GLY A 262 4.45 -11.93 6.01
CA GLY A 262 4.64 -10.92 4.99
C GLY A 262 5.65 -9.88 5.42
N THR A 263 6.40 -9.34 4.45
CA THR A 263 7.42 -8.32 4.69
C THR A 263 6.76 -7.04 5.21
N ALA A 264 7.31 -6.47 6.27
CA ALA A 264 6.85 -5.19 6.82
C ALA A 264 6.97 -4.06 5.79
N ASN A 265 6.08 -3.07 5.87
CA ASN A 265 6.03 -1.90 5.00
C ASN A 265 5.81 -2.22 3.51
N THR A 266 5.16 -3.34 3.24
CA THR A 266 4.79 -3.76 1.88
C THR A 266 3.31 -4.03 1.72
N GLY A 267 2.57 -4.18 2.81
CA GLY A 267 1.16 -4.59 2.78
C GLY A 267 0.94 -6.04 2.34
N SER A 268 1.95 -6.90 2.43
CA SER A 268 1.91 -8.25 1.90
C SER A 268 1.25 -9.24 2.85
N GLY A 269 0.58 -10.25 2.30
CA GLY A 269 -0.06 -11.31 3.07
C GLY A 269 0.93 -12.28 3.73
N GLY A 270 0.54 -12.88 4.85
CA GLY A 270 1.29 -13.93 5.56
C GLY A 270 1.04 -15.32 4.98
N GLY A 271 2.03 -16.21 5.07
CA GLY A 271 1.92 -17.60 4.60
C GLY A 271 1.06 -18.48 5.52
N GLY A 272 0.30 -19.39 4.93
CA GLY A 272 -0.44 -20.43 5.63
C GLY A 272 0.46 -21.52 6.22
N ASN A 273 -0.08 -22.34 7.07
CA ASN A 273 0.64 -23.45 7.72
C ASN A 273 -0.25 -24.66 7.91
N TRP A 274 0.39 -25.85 8.06
CA TRP A 274 -0.34 -27.05 8.50
C TRP A 274 -0.16 -27.31 10.01
N SER A 275 1.11 -27.34 10.48
CA SER A 275 1.40 -27.72 11.87
C SER A 275 2.31 -26.70 12.53
N GLY A 276 1.93 -25.66 13.06
CA GLY A 276 2.77 -24.62 13.67
C GLY A 276 2.04 -23.30 13.70
N ALA A 277 2.76 -22.19 13.69
CA ALA A 277 2.18 -20.87 13.55
C ALA A 277 2.11 -20.48 12.07
N ALA A 278 1.03 -19.89 11.64
CA ALA A 278 0.98 -19.20 10.35
C ALA A 278 1.84 -17.93 10.36
N GLY A 279 2.06 -17.33 9.21
CA GLY A 279 2.70 -16.02 9.09
C GLY A 279 1.72 -14.87 9.34
N GLY A 280 2.13 -13.84 10.04
CA GLY A 280 1.38 -12.56 10.10
C GLY A 280 1.46 -11.80 8.78
N GLY A 281 0.51 -10.91 8.52
CA GLY A 281 0.60 -9.95 7.40
C GLY A 281 1.67 -8.89 7.64
N GLY A 282 2.23 -8.35 6.58
CA GLY A 282 3.13 -7.18 6.62
C GLY A 282 2.37 -5.87 6.81
N SER A 283 2.93 -4.93 7.55
CA SER A 283 2.33 -3.59 7.67
C SER A 283 2.24 -2.89 6.31
N GLY A 284 1.31 -1.97 6.17
CA GLY A 284 1.19 -1.07 5.04
C GLY A 284 2.28 0.00 4.99
N ILE A 285 2.13 0.93 4.06
CA ILE A 285 3.03 2.08 3.87
C ILE A 285 2.27 3.22 3.21
N VAL A 286 2.66 4.46 3.53
CA VAL A 286 2.20 5.65 2.80
C VAL A 286 3.42 6.39 2.28
N ILE A 287 3.42 6.71 0.97
CA ILE A 287 4.47 7.49 0.32
C ILE A 287 3.83 8.65 -0.41
N ILE A 288 4.36 9.86 -0.22
CA ILE A 288 3.88 11.08 -0.85
C ILE A 288 5.07 11.74 -1.53
N SER A 289 4.89 12.16 -2.78
CA SER A 289 5.94 12.80 -3.55
C SER A 289 5.42 14.06 -4.21
N TYR A 290 6.22 15.12 -4.21
CA TYR A 290 5.94 16.37 -4.90
C TYR A 290 7.21 16.97 -5.48
N VAL A 291 7.08 17.84 -6.48
CA VAL A 291 8.22 18.55 -7.06
C VAL A 291 8.66 19.62 -6.07
N SER A 292 9.89 19.48 -5.56
CA SER A 292 10.53 20.47 -4.67
C SER A 292 11.27 21.51 -5.51
N GLY A 293 11.15 22.78 -5.13
CA GLY A 293 11.93 23.86 -5.74
C GLY A 293 11.52 24.27 -7.16
N ALA A 294 10.49 23.68 -7.75
CA ALA A 294 9.79 24.35 -8.81
C ALA A 294 9.09 25.56 -8.19
N ALA A 295 9.67 26.72 -8.35
CA ALA A 295 8.95 27.97 -8.16
C ALA A 295 7.83 28.00 -9.21
N TYR A 296 6.70 27.32 -8.93
CA TYR A 296 5.44 27.70 -9.55
C TYR A 296 5.05 29.03 -8.92
N THR A 297 5.80 30.04 -9.26
CA THR A 297 5.39 31.41 -9.07
C THR A 297 4.36 31.71 -10.13
N THR A 298 3.17 31.07 -10.04
CA THR A 298 2.02 31.62 -10.74
C THR A 298 1.91 33.06 -10.30
N ASN A 299 1.87 33.96 -11.27
CA ASN A 299 1.72 35.36 -10.97
C ASN A 299 0.37 35.60 -10.28
N LEU A 300 0.36 35.64 -8.95
CA LEU A 300 -0.81 35.97 -8.15
C LEU A 300 -1.02 37.50 -8.03
N LEU A 301 -0.11 38.28 -8.61
CA LEU A 301 -0.22 39.73 -8.61
C LEU A 301 -1.23 40.14 -9.71
N PRO A 302 -2.35 40.75 -9.37
CA PRO A 302 -3.32 41.18 -10.38
C PRO A 302 -2.69 42.19 -11.35
N ASN A 303 -2.98 42.05 -12.63
CA ASN A 303 -2.56 42.97 -13.71
C ASN A 303 -1.04 43.00 -13.97
N VAL A 304 -0.27 41.99 -13.59
CA VAL A 304 1.13 41.87 -13.98
C VAL A 304 1.26 40.95 -15.20
N GLN A 305 1.91 41.41 -16.23
CA GLN A 305 2.07 40.69 -17.51
C GLN A 305 3.47 40.10 -17.66
N ASP A 306 3.61 39.13 -18.54
CA ASP A 306 4.91 38.56 -18.92
C ASP A 306 5.91 39.66 -19.32
N GLY A 307 7.16 39.50 -18.92
CA GLY A 307 8.21 40.51 -19.05
C GLY A 307 8.31 41.47 -17.86
N ALA A 308 7.41 41.36 -16.86
CA ALA A 308 7.56 42.15 -15.63
C ALA A 308 8.80 41.74 -14.86
N VAL A 309 9.46 42.71 -14.23
CA VAL A 309 10.61 42.47 -13.35
C VAL A 309 10.24 42.80 -11.91
N TYR A 310 10.45 41.86 -11.03
CA TYR A 310 10.25 41.99 -9.58
C TYR A 310 11.59 42.08 -8.87
N TYR A 311 11.78 43.08 -8.03
CA TYR A 311 12.96 43.24 -7.19
C TYR A 311 12.61 43.00 -5.71
N GLU A 312 13.25 42.05 -5.09
CA GLU A 312 13.13 41.77 -3.66
C GLU A 312 14.10 42.63 -2.85
N THR A 313 13.55 43.43 -1.94
CA THR A 313 14.35 44.38 -1.16
C THR A 313 15.04 43.76 0.03
N ASP A 314 14.60 42.59 0.47
CA ASP A 314 15.14 41.83 1.59
C ASP A 314 16.21 40.82 1.18
N THR A 315 16.18 40.31 -0.05
CA THR A 315 17.14 39.34 -0.58
C THR A 315 18.11 39.94 -1.59
N ASN A 316 17.85 41.14 -2.11
CA ASN A 316 18.55 41.80 -3.21
C ASN A 316 18.55 41.00 -4.52
N LYS A 317 17.49 40.24 -4.76
CA LYS A 317 17.33 39.44 -5.97
C LYS A 317 16.31 40.04 -6.92
N SER A 318 16.51 39.79 -8.23
CA SER A 318 15.57 40.21 -9.28
C SER A 318 15.02 38.97 -9.97
N TYR A 319 13.76 39.07 -10.41
CA TYR A 319 13.04 37.99 -11.07
C TYR A 319 12.30 38.56 -12.30
N VAL A 320 12.19 37.75 -13.33
CA VAL A 320 11.38 38.08 -14.53
C VAL A 320 10.17 37.13 -14.60
N LEU A 321 9.01 37.70 -14.94
CA LEU A 321 7.81 36.92 -15.20
C LEU A 321 7.82 36.42 -16.65
N SER A 322 7.67 35.11 -16.85
CA SER A 322 7.52 34.51 -18.17
C SER A 322 6.56 33.35 -18.10
N SER A 323 5.57 33.32 -18.99
CA SER A 323 4.52 32.26 -18.98
C SER A 323 3.87 32.09 -17.63
N ASN A 324 3.58 33.21 -16.97
CA ASN A 324 3.00 33.26 -15.62
C ASN A 324 3.91 32.68 -14.51
N VAL A 325 5.22 32.56 -14.73
CA VAL A 325 6.22 32.04 -13.77
C VAL A 325 7.33 33.07 -13.57
N TRP A 326 7.69 33.32 -12.30
CA TRP A 326 8.82 34.18 -11.92
C TRP A 326 10.12 33.37 -11.91
N SER A 327 11.11 33.78 -12.70
CA SER A 327 12.46 33.20 -12.74
C SER A 327 13.50 34.20 -12.26
N GLU A 328 14.46 33.78 -11.44
CA GLU A 328 15.56 34.62 -10.97
C GLU A 328 16.40 35.08 -12.19
N LEU A 329 16.78 36.38 -12.22
CA LEU A 329 17.60 36.98 -13.24
C LEU A 329 19.10 36.83 -12.96
#